data_3a475e0e8f19bbeb602b65132c345d8b
#
_entry.id   3a475e0e8f19bbeb602b65132c345d8b
#
_cell.length_a   1.000
_cell.length_b   1.000
_cell.length_c   1.000
_cell.angle_alpha   90.00
_cell.angle_beta   90.00
_cell.angle_gamma   90.00
#
_symmetry.space_group_name_H-M   'P 1'
#
loop_
_entity.id
_entity.type
_entity.pdbx_description
1 polymer ?
#
loop_
_entity_poly.entity_id
_entity_poly.type
_entity_poly.pdbx_seq_one_letter_code
_entity_poly.pdbx_strand_id
1 'polypeptide(L)'
;MNTPGFKLYTLYICGLLFSILTIGIYWASIQSNVFQGIKEMVALRWGVVTFLDFYIGATVIGVWICVLEKSIFRGVVWTLCIYLFGNLATLVYLARRAWVSEKFSDIFILTKE
;
A
#
# COMPACT_ATOMS: atom_id res chain seq x y z
N MET A 1 3.06 22.40 -2.15
CA MET A 1 4.35 22.42 -1.45
C MET A 1 5.47 22.00 -2.36
N ASN A 2 6.45 22.86 -2.52
CA ASN A 2 7.58 22.60 -3.42
C ASN A 2 8.91 22.54 -2.66
N THR A 3 8.87 22.36 -1.36
CA THR A 3 10.07 22.30 -0.56
C THR A 3 10.66 20.88 -0.60
N PRO A 4 12.00 20.74 -0.60
CA PRO A 4 12.61 19.42 -0.56
C PRO A 4 12.19 18.61 0.67
N GLY A 5 11.74 19.30 1.70
CA GLY A 5 11.34 18.65 2.95
C GLY A 5 10.17 17.70 2.82
N PHE A 6 9.30 17.87 1.79
CA PHE A 6 8.15 16.97 1.67
C PHE A 6 8.59 15.52 1.42
N LYS A 7 9.70 15.33 0.71
CA LYS A 7 10.22 13.99 0.47
C LYS A 7 10.63 13.31 1.77
N LEU A 8 11.34 14.04 2.62
CA LEU A 8 11.77 13.53 3.91
C LEU A 8 10.58 13.21 4.79
N TYR A 9 9.59 14.10 4.87
CA TYR A 9 8.39 13.86 5.67
C TYR A 9 7.61 12.66 5.17
N THR A 10 7.41 12.56 3.85
CA THR A 10 6.67 11.46 3.26
C THR A 10 7.38 10.14 3.50
N LEU A 11 8.69 10.10 3.28
CA LEU A 11 9.48 8.88 3.51
C LEU A 11 9.47 8.50 4.98
N TYR A 12 9.58 9.48 5.87
CA TYR A 12 9.55 9.22 7.31
C TYR A 12 8.21 8.62 7.73
N ILE A 13 7.11 9.22 7.26
CA ILE A 13 5.77 8.71 7.59
C ILE A 13 5.55 7.33 7.01
N CYS A 14 5.95 7.09 5.76
CA CYS A 14 5.84 5.78 5.14
C CYS A 14 6.66 4.74 5.90
N GLY A 15 7.87 5.09 6.30
CA GLY A 15 8.73 4.20 7.07
C GLY A 15 8.14 3.88 8.43
N LEU A 16 7.57 4.88 9.09
CA LEU A 16 6.93 4.68 10.40
C LEU A 16 5.72 3.75 10.28
N LEU A 17 4.86 4.00 9.30
CA LEU A 17 3.67 3.17 9.09
C LEU A 17 4.06 1.76 8.67
N PHE A 18 5.07 1.62 7.82
CA PHE A 18 5.58 0.33 7.40
C PHE A 18 6.09 -0.45 8.61
N SER A 19 6.83 0.20 9.50
CA SER A 19 7.36 -0.43 10.70
C SER A 19 6.25 -0.88 11.62
N ILE A 20 5.23 -0.05 11.83
CA ILE A 20 4.10 -0.40 12.68
C ILE A 20 3.40 -1.64 12.15
N LEU A 21 3.13 -1.68 10.84
CA LEU A 21 2.45 -2.81 10.25
C LEU A 21 3.30 -4.08 10.29
N THR A 22 4.60 -3.96 10.03
CA THR A 22 5.52 -5.10 10.10
C THR A 22 5.59 -5.67 11.51
N ILE A 23 5.65 -4.81 12.51
CA ILE A 23 5.64 -5.25 13.91
C ILE A 23 4.33 -5.96 14.23
N GLY A 24 3.21 -5.43 13.75
CA GLY A 24 1.91 -6.06 13.93
C GLY A 24 1.82 -7.44 13.30
N ILE A 25 2.36 -7.59 12.10
CA ILE A 25 2.39 -8.88 11.40
C ILE A 25 3.24 -9.89 12.18
N TYR A 26 4.40 -9.45 12.64
CA TYR A 26 5.26 -10.31 13.45
C TYR A 26 4.56 -10.74 14.73
N TRP A 27 3.93 -9.79 15.41
CA TRP A 27 3.22 -10.06 16.64
C TRP A 27 2.09 -11.08 16.43
N ALA A 28 1.34 -10.93 15.36
CA ALA A 28 0.25 -11.86 15.04
C ALA A 28 0.80 -13.24 14.65
N SER A 29 1.96 -13.27 13.97
CA SER A 29 2.56 -14.52 13.51
C SER A 29 3.10 -15.37 14.65
N ILE A 30 3.37 -14.78 15.79
CA ILE A 30 3.77 -15.53 16.99
C ILE A 30 2.64 -16.43 17.46
N GLN A 31 1.40 -15.94 17.37
CA GLN A 31 0.23 -16.69 17.84
C GLN A 31 -0.25 -17.72 16.80
N SER A 32 -0.30 -17.30 15.53
CA SER A 32 -0.77 -18.18 14.46
C SER A 32 -0.17 -17.71 13.14
N ASN A 33 -0.01 -18.64 12.19
CA ASN A 33 0.51 -18.25 10.90
C ASN A 33 -0.58 -17.54 10.08
N VAL A 34 -0.19 -16.95 8.94
CA VAL A 34 -1.09 -16.18 8.08
C VAL A 34 -2.28 -17.02 7.62
N PHE A 35 -2.03 -18.28 7.24
CA PHE A 35 -3.11 -19.13 6.73
C PHE A 35 -4.13 -19.44 7.82
N GLN A 36 -3.68 -19.69 9.03
CA GLN A 36 -4.57 -19.90 10.16
C GLN A 36 -5.36 -18.64 10.48
N GLY A 37 -4.71 -17.49 10.47
CA GLY A 37 -5.36 -16.20 10.69
C GLY A 37 -6.45 -15.92 9.66
N ILE A 38 -6.18 -16.20 8.39
CA ILE A 38 -7.18 -16.04 7.33
C ILE A 38 -8.39 -16.95 7.59
N LYS A 39 -8.13 -18.20 7.95
CA LYS A 39 -9.21 -19.16 8.27
C LYS A 39 -10.10 -18.62 9.38
N GLU A 40 -9.49 -18.10 10.42
CA GLU A 40 -10.24 -17.57 11.56
C GLU A 40 -11.04 -16.34 11.19
N MET A 41 -10.48 -15.47 10.36
CA MET A 41 -11.17 -14.25 9.93
C MET A 41 -12.35 -14.56 9.04
N VAL A 42 -12.22 -15.48 8.09
CA VAL A 42 -13.34 -15.80 7.19
C VAL A 42 -14.45 -16.58 7.89
N ALA A 43 -14.18 -17.14 9.05
CA ALA A 43 -15.20 -17.77 9.87
C ALA A 43 -16.11 -16.74 10.52
N LEU A 44 -15.69 -15.47 10.61
CA LEU A 44 -16.48 -14.39 11.14
C LEU A 44 -17.02 -13.54 10.02
N ARG A 45 -18.31 -13.18 10.10
CA ARG A 45 -18.92 -12.33 9.08
C ARG A 45 -18.22 -10.98 8.96
N TRP A 46 -17.91 -10.37 10.10
CA TRP A 46 -17.16 -9.11 10.10
C TRP A 46 -15.77 -9.26 9.53
N GLY A 47 -15.16 -10.43 9.70
CA GLY A 47 -13.85 -10.73 9.07
C GLY A 47 -13.93 -10.74 7.56
N VAL A 48 -14.98 -11.35 7.02
CA VAL A 48 -15.20 -11.37 5.56
C VAL A 48 -15.41 -9.94 5.04
N VAL A 49 -16.21 -9.15 5.75
CA VAL A 49 -16.44 -7.74 5.36
C VAL A 49 -15.14 -6.95 5.39
N THR A 50 -14.28 -7.19 6.37
CA THR A 50 -12.98 -6.54 6.46
C THR A 50 -12.10 -6.88 5.25
N PHE A 51 -12.07 -8.14 4.84
CA PHE A 51 -11.34 -8.53 3.63
C PHE A 51 -11.93 -7.89 2.38
N LEU A 52 -13.24 -7.85 2.25
CA LEU A 52 -13.89 -7.21 1.11
C LEU A 52 -13.52 -5.74 1.04
N ASP A 53 -13.58 -5.05 2.17
CA ASP A 53 -13.22 -3.65 2.25
C ASP A 53 -11.78 -3.43 1.79
N PHE A 54 -10.86 -4.26 2.30
CA PHE A 54 -9.46 -4.17 1.93
C PHE A 54 -9.26 -4.37 0.42
N TYR A 55 -9.86 -5.42 -0.14
CA TYR A 55 -9.65 -5.73 -1.55
C TYR A 55 -10.33 -4.75 -2.49
N ILE A 56 -11.47 -4.20 -2.09
CA ILE A 56 -12.11 -3.14 -2.86
C ILE A 56 -11.21 -1.91 -2.90
N GLY A 57 -10.68 -1.51 -1.76
CA GLY A 57 -9.74 -0.40 -1.67
C GLY A 57 -8.47 -0.66 -2.47
N ALA A 58 -7.94 -1.87 -2.39
CA ALA A 58 -6.74 -2.24 -3.14
C ALA A 58 -6.98 -2.18 -4.65
N THR A 59 -8.18 -2.55 -5.11
CA THR A 59 -8.52 -2.46 -6.53
C THR A 59 -8.57 -1.01 -6.99
N VAL A 60 -9.17 -0.13 -6.20
CA VAL A 60 -9.21 1.30 -6.52
C VAL A 60 -7.80 1.87 -6.60
N ILE A 61 -6.95 1.55 -5.63
CA ILE A 61 -5.56 1.99 -5.63
C ILE A 61 -4.83 1.43 -6.85
N GLY A 62 -5.08 0.18 -7.21
CA GLY A 62 -4.48 -0.45 -8.37
C GLY A 62 -4.81 0.26 -9.68
N VAL A 63 -6.07 0.65 -9.85
CA VAL A 63 -6.49 1.42 -11.03
C VAL A 63 -5.75 2.75 -11.07
N TRP A 64 -5.65 3.41 -9.92
CA TRP A 64 -4.93 4.66 -9.80
C TRP A 64 -3.45 4.50 -10.19
N ILE A 65 -2.82 3.43 -9.72
CA ILE A 65 -1.43 3.14 -10.07
C ILE A 65 -1.28 2.90 -11.58
N CYS A 66 -2.22 2.19 -12.21
CA CYS A 66 -2.21 2.00 -13.66
C CYS A 66 -2.16 3.33 -14.39
N VAL A 67 -2.97 4.30 -13.93
CA VAL A 67 -2.98 5.64 -14.51
C VAL A 67 -1.65 6.36 -14.27
N LEU A 68 -1.15 6.30 -13.05
CA LEU A 68 0.08 7.01 -12.68
C LEU A 68 1.30 6.46 -13.41
N GLU A 69 1.37 5.14 -13.60
CA GLU A 69 2.52 4.52 -14.25
C GLU A 69 2.43 4.56 -15.78
N LYS A 70 1.30 4.96 -16.33
CA LYS A 70 1.05 4.97 -17.78
C LYS A 70 1.28 3.60 -18.41
N SER A 71 1.11 2.54 -17.63
CA SER A 71 1.37 1.18 -18.09
C SER A 71 0.45 0.23 -17.34
N ILE A 72 -0.32 -0.53 -18.09
CA ILE A 72 -1.19 -1.56 -17.49
C ILE A 72 -0.35 -2.65 -16.83
N PHE A 73 0.78 -3.01 -17.46
CA PHE A 73 1.64 -4.05 -16.92
C PHE A 73 2.18 -3.67 -15.53
N ARG A 74 2.73 -2.47 -15.40
CA ARG A 74 3.25 -2.02 -14.11
C ARG A 74 2.15 -1.89 -13.07
N GLY A 75 0.99 -1.38 -13.48
CA GLY A 75 -0.15 -1.26 -12.58
C GLY A 75 -0.63 -2.60 -12.08
N VAL A 76 -0.71 -3.59 -12.96
CA VAL A 76 -1.12 -4.94 -12.57
C VAL A 76 -0.11 -5.56 -11.60
N VAL A 77 1.18 -5.41 -11.87
CA VAL A 77 2.22 -5.93 -10.98
C VAL A 77 2.10 -5.32 -9.59
N TRP A 78 1.93 -3.99 -9.50
CA TRP A 78 1.77 -3.33 -8.21
C TRP A 78 0.47 -3.76 -7.50
N THR A 79 -0.60 -3.91 -8.26
CA THR A 79 -1.89 -4.36 -7.71
C THR A 79 -1.77 -5.75 -7.11
N LEU A 80 -1.10 -6.66 -7.82
CA LEU A 80 -0.87 -8.01 -7.30
C LEU A 80 -0.02 -7.97 -6.03
N CYS A 81 0.99 -7.10 -6.00
CA CYS A 81 1.80 -6.93 -4.81
C CYS A 81 0.95 -6.45 -3.62
N ILE A 82 0.03 -5.53 -3.87
CA ILE A 82 -0.86 -5.04 -2.82
C ILE A 82 -1.78 -6.16 -2.32
N TYR A 83 -2.29 -6.99 -3.23
CA TYR A 83 -3.13 -8.12 -2.84
C TYR A 83 -2.37 -9.13 -1.98
N LEU A 84 -1.09 -9.34 -2.28
CA LEU A 84 -0.28 -10.33 -1.56
C LEU A 84 0.31 -9.78 -0.27
N PHE A 85 0.84 -8.57 -0.31
CA PHE A 85 1.57 -7.99 0.83
C PHE A 85 0.78 -6.92 1.58
N GLY A 86 -0.40 -6.58 1.09
CA GLY A 86 -1.25 -5.61 1.74
C GLY A 86 -0.69 -4.21 1.64
N ASN A 87 -0.95 -3.43 2.66
CA ASN A 87 -0.56 -2.04 2.67
C ASN A 87 0.96 -1.82 2.74
N LEU A 88 1.74 -2.86 3.03
CA LEU A 88 3.18 -2.76 2.93
C LEU A 88 3.61 -2.36 1.52
N ALA A 89 3.02 -3.01 0.51
CA ALA A 89 3.29 -2.68 -0.89
C ALA A 89 2.83 -1.26 -1.23
N THR A 90 1.68 -0.85 -0.70
CA THR A 90 1.16 0.51 -0.90
C THR A 90 2.14 1.54 -0.37
N LEU A 91 2.68 1.32 0.83
CA LEU A 91 3.63 2.25 1.44
C LEU A 91 4.93 2.32 0.66
N VAL A 92 5.42 1.19 0.17
CA VAL A 92 6.62 1.16 -0.68
C VAL A 92 6.37 1.96 -1.97
N TYR A 93 5.21 1.78 -2.57
CA TYR A 93 4.87 2.51 -3.79
C TYR A 93 4.83 4.02 -3.53
N LEU A 94 4.18 4.45 -2.45
CA LEU A 94 4.12 5.86 -2.10
C LEU A 94 5.50 6.44 -1.83
N ALA A 95 6.36 5.70 -1.13
CA ALA A 95 7.73 6.13 -0.87
C ALA A 95 8.50 6.30 -2.18
N ARG A 96 8.33 5.37 -3.11
CA ARG A 96 8.96 5.47 -4.42
C ARG A 96 8.48 6.70 -5.18
N ARG A 97 7.17 6.94 -5.18
CA ARG A 97 6.60 8.11 -5.83
C ARG A 97 7.12 9.40 -5.22
N ALA A 98 7.20 9.44 -3.90
CA ALA A 98 7.70 10.63 -3.20
C ALA A 98 9.15 10.90 -3.57
N TRP A 99 9.96 9.85 -3.68
CA TRP A 99 11.38 9.99 -4.00
C TRP A 99 11.59 10.60 -5.39
N VAL A 100 10.78 10.20 -6.37
CA VAL A 100 10.94 10.65 -7.75
C VAL A 100 10.14 11.90 -8.08
N SER A 101 9.30 12.39 -7.17
CA SER A 101 8.44 13.54 -7.41
C SER A 101 9.14 14.83 -7.01
N GLU A 102 8.85 15.90 -7.75
CA GLU A 102 9.40 17.22 -7.44
C GLU A 102 8.50 17.99 -6.47
N LYS A 103 7.18 17.77 -6.57
CA LYS A 103 6.18 18.43 -5.73
C LYS A 103 5.38 17.39 -5.00
N PHE A 104 4.85 17.77 -3.84
CA PHE A 104 4.00 16.87 -3.07
C PHE A 104 2.81 16.35 -3.90
N SER A 105 2.16 17.24 -4.66
CA SER A 105 1.02 16.84 -5.47
C SER A 105 1.37 15.85 -6.56
N ASP A 106 2.62 15.84 -7.03
CA ASP A 106 3.07 14.95 -8.10
C ASP A 106 3.09 13.49 -7.66
N ILE A 107 3.09 13.23 -6.35
CA ILE A 107 3.00 11.87 -5.84
C ILE A 107 1.69 11.21 -6.28
N PHE A 108 0.62 11.99 -6.33
CA PHE A 108 -0.74 11.48 -6.47
C PHE A 108 -1.34 11.68 -7.86
N ILE A 109 -0.69 12.46 -8.71
CA ILE A 109 -1.22 12.77 -10.02
C ILE A 109 -0.21 12.43 -11.11
N LEU A 110 -0.72 12.24 -12.32
CA LEU A 110 0.11 11.99 -13.47
C LEU A 110 0.83 13.28 -13.85
N THR A 111 2.16 13.24 -13.82
CA THR A 111 2.96 14.40 -14.18
C THR A 111 3.06 14.52 -15.69
N LYS A 112 3.01 15.74 -16.16
CA LYS A 112 3.28 16.03 -17.57
C LYS A 112 4.78 16.22 -17.75
N GLU A 113 5.30 15.65 -18.79
CA GLU A 113 6.71 15.79 -19.12
C GLU A 113 6.94 16.65 -20.32
#